data_7efe4615f95a95555d2dc6b22e66cc1e
#
_entry.id   7efe4615f95a95555d2dc6b22e66cc1e
#
_cell.length_a   1.000
_cell.length_b   1.000
_cell.length_c   1.000
_cell.angle_alpha   90.00
_cell.angle_beta   90.00
_cell.angle_gamma   90.00
#
_symmetry.space_group_name_H-M   'P 1'
#
loop_
_entity.id
_entity.type
_entity.pdbx_description
1 polymer ?
#
loop_
_entity_poly.entity_id
_entity_poly.type
_entity_poly.pdbx_seq_one_letter_code
_entity_poly.pdbx_strand_id
1 'polypeptide(L)'
;MAWGMHMVTITIDGIRLEVPEGKNILDCALDGGIYIPHLCHHKDLSPLGSCRMCIVEVEGRDGIVPSCTLKAEEGMAVTTRSPEIERLRMLALELLLAGHPEDCSTCPKYGNCELQTLIQYIGPKTGRLKMRVKGFKPQENNPLIVHDMNRCVLCGRCVRACNELRGVKVLQYQKKELETFVGTLHGRLLMDADCRFCGACVEVCPTGTIRDKMEQRGTKEEAAVPCRAACPAHTEIPRYIRFVKEGNCDAAAAVIREKVPFPKSLGY
;
A
#
# COMPACT_ATOMS: atom_id res chain seq x y z
N MET A 1 -19.59 -25.52 -8.93
CA MET A 1 -19.34 -26.10 -7.58
C MET A 1 -18.76 -24.99 -6.73
N ALA A 2 -19.54 -24.46 -5.80
CA ALA A 2 -19.04 -23.46 -4.84
C ALA A 2 -18.07 -24.20 -3.91
N TRP A 3 -16.80 -23.87 -4.01
CA TRP A 3 -15.81 -24.28 -3.03
C TRP A 3 -16.16 -23.53 -1.74
N GLY A 4 -16.75 -24.25 -0.77
CA GLY A 4 -17.00 -23.68 0.55
C GLY A 4 -15.68 -23.24 1.14
N MET A 5 -15.46 -21.91 1.26
CA MET A 5 -14.33 -21.40 2.01
C MET A 5 -14.47 -21.89 3.45
N HIS A 6 -13.46 -22.62 3.92
CA HIS A 6 -13.41 -23.04 5.32
C HIS A 6 -13.31 -21.77 6.18
N MET A 7 -14.25 -21.60 7.10
CA MET A 7 -14.27 -20.47 8.04
C MET A 7 -13.63 -20.91 9.35
N VAL A 8 -12.87 -20.04 9.94
CA VAL A 8 -12.21 -20.24 11.24
C VAL A 8 -12.59 -19.10 12.17
N THR A 9 -12.62 -19.41 13.46
CA THR A 9 -12.88 -18.41 14.49
C THR A 9 -11.56 -17.94 15.09
N ILE A 10 -11.34 -16.62 15.06
CA ILE A 10 -10.21 -15.96 15.70
C ILE A 10 -10.71 -14.89 16.68
N THR A 11 -9.85 -14.48 17.59
CA THR A 11 -10.14 -13.38 18.52
C THR A 11 -9.08 -12.29 18.32
N ILE A 12 -9.50 -11.03 18.12
CA ILE A 12 -8.60 -9.88 18.02
C ILE A 12 -9.01 -8.87 19.09
N ASP A 13 -8.13 -8.57 20.03
CA ASP A 13 -8.37 -7.67 21.19
C ASP A 13 -9.67 -8.03 21.95
N GLY A 14 -9.97 -9.32 22.10
CA GLY A 14 -11.18 -9.82 22.75
C GLY A 14 -12.43 -9.87 21.86
N ILE A 15 -12.36 -9.36 20.63
CA ILE A 15 -13.47 -9.40 19.66
C ILE A 15 -13.38 -10.69 18.85
N ARG A 16 -14.42 -11.52 18.90
CA ARG A 16 -14.51 -12.75 18.14
C ARG A 16 -14.93 -12.47 16.69
N LEU A 17 -14.19 -13.00 15.74
CA LEU A 17 -14.40 -12.84 14.32
C LEU A 17 -14.44 -14.21 13.65
N GLU A 18 -15.37 -14.41 12.73
CA GLU A 18 -15.46 -15.55 11.84
C GLU A 18 -14.88 -15.14 10.48
N VAL A 19 -13.78 -15.76 10.07
CA VAL A 19 -12.97 -15.32 8.93
C VAL A 19 -12.58 -16.50 8.04
N PRO A 20 -12.29 -16.29 6.75
CA PRO A 20 -11.77 -17.34 5.88
C PRO A 20 -10.42 -17.84 6.38
N GLU A 21 -10.24 -19.16 6.46
CA GLU A 21 -8.96 -19.79 6.79
C GLU A 21 -7.84 -19.33 5.84
N GLY A 22 -6.66 -19.05 6.38
CA GLY A 22 -5.51 -18.63 5.58
C GLY A 22 -5.54 -17.19 5.09
N LYS A 23 -6.61 -16.42 5.36
CA LYS A 23 -6.62 -14.95 5.15
C LYS A 23 -5.64 -14.31 6.13
N ASN A 24 -4.92 -13.26 5.72
CA ASN A 24 -3.99 -12.62 6.65
C ASN A 24 -4.75 -11.85 7.75
N ILE A 25 -4.16 -11.84 8.95
CA ILE A 25 -4.77 -11.25 10.15
C ILE A 25 -5.06 -9.76 9.99
N LEU A 26 -4.22 -9.01 9.25
CA LEU A 26 -4.46 -7.60 8.99
C LEU A 26 -5.77 -7.37 8.24
N ASP A 27 -6.00 -8.13 7.16
CA ASP A 27 -7.24 -8.00 6.39
C ASP A 27 -8.45 -8.51 7.18
N CYS A 28 -8.29 -9.55 8.01
CA CYS A 28 -9.34 -9.99 8.92
C CYS A 28 -9.74 -8.90 9.92
N ALA A 29 -8.75 -8.22 10.51
CA ALA A 29 -8.98 -7.11 11.44
C ALA A 29 -9.69 -5.93 10.77
N LEU A 30 -9.19 -5.50 9.60
CA LEU A 30 -9.75 -4.36 8.85
C LEU A 30 -11.20 -4.63 8.40
N ASP A 31 -11.49 -5.83 7.92
CA ASP A 31 -12.86 -6.24 7.54
C ASP A 31 -13.79 -6.32 8.76
N GLY A 32 -13.25 -6.68 9.94
CA GLY A 32 -13.95 -6.66 11.22
C GLY A 32 -14.04 -5.28 11.87
N GLY A 33 -13.59 -4.22 11.19
CA GLY A 33 -13.62 -2.84 11.72
C GLY A 33 -12.54 -2.53 12.75
N ILE A 34 -11.55 -3.43 12.95
CA ILE A 34 -10.44 -3.25 13.88
C ILE A 34 -9.26 -2.65 13.12
N TYR A 35 -8.92 -1.41 13.42
CA TYR A 35 -7.81 -0.74 12.76
C TYR A 35 -6.46 -1.17 13.32
N ILE A 36 -5.60 -1.74 12.48
CA ILE A 36 -4.19 -2.00 12.74
C ILE A 36 -3.36 -1.07 11.84
N PRO A 37 -2.44 -0.25 12.39
CA PRO A 37 -1.60 0.63 11.59
C PRO A 37 -0.81 -0.16 10.55
N HIS A 38 -0.74 0.31 9.32
CA HIS A 38 0.01 -0.34 8.23
C HIS A 38 0.43 0.68 7.18
N LEU A 39 1.50 0.40 6.42
CA LEU A 39 1.98 1.29 5.36
C LEU A 39 2.38 0.53 4.09
N CYS A 40 3.10 -0.60 4.21
CA CYS A 40 3.52 -1.37 3.05
C CYS A 40 2.45 -2.35 2.54
N HIS A 41 1.41 -2.60 3.33
CA HIS A 41 0.27 -3.43 2.92
C HIS A 41 -0.66 -2.67 1.98
N HIS A 42 -1.21 -3.37 0.99
CA HIS A 42 -2.27 -2.89 0.11
C HIS A 42 -3.13 -4.09 -0.30
N LYS A 43 -4.45 -3.94 -0.27
CA LYS A 43 -5.42 -5.04 -0.51
C LYS A 43 -5.22 -5.82 -1.81
N ASP A 44 -4.67 -5.16 -2.83
CA ASP A 44 -4.47 -5.73 -4.17
C ASP A 44 -3.04 -6.21 -4.42
N LEU A 45 -2.18 -6.22 -3.40
CA LEU A 45 -0.77 -6.61 -3.52
C LEU A 45 -0.41 -7.71 -2.53
N SER A 46 0.51 -8.57 -2.91
CA SER A 46 1.06 -9.57 -1.99
C SER A 46 1.63 -8.93 -0.74
N PRO A 47 1.44 -9.51 0.45
CA PRO A 47 1.99 -8.96 1.69
C PRO A 47 3.52 -8.96 1.68
N LEU A 48 4.14 -7.93 2.28
CA LEU A 48 5.60 -7.77 2.33
C LEU A 48 6.17 -7.76 3.75
N GLY A 49 5.42 -7.23 4.74
CA GLY A 49 5.86 -7.16 6.13
C GLY A 49 7.02 -6.20 6.41
N SER A 50 7.40 -5.30 5.47
CA SER A 50 8.63 -4.51 5.57
C SER A 50 8.53 -3.32 6.53
N CYS A 51 7.39 -2.64 6.62
CA CYS A 51 7.26 -1.39 7.38
C CYS A 51 7.15 -1.58 8.90
N ARG A 52 6.84 -2.78 9.36
CA ARG A 52 6.66 -3.14 10.79
C ARG A 52 5.60 -2.33 11.54
N MET A 53 4.68 -1.69 10.82
CA MET A 53 3.56 -0.96 11.45
C MET A 53 2.47 -1.91 11.96
N CYS A 54 2.18 -2.99 11.22
CA CYS A 54 1.10 -3.92 11.51
C CYS A 54 1.49 -5.08 12.45
N ILE A 55 2.46 -4.86 13.32
CA ILE A 55 2.93 -5.88 14.27
C ILE A 55 1.89 -6.17 15.34
N VAL A 56 1.78 -7.43 15.73
CA VAL A 56 0.84 -7.95 16.73
C VAL A 56 1.50 -9.05 17.58
N GLU A 57 0.94 -9.33 18.74
CA GLU A 57 1.24 -10.50 19.55
C GLU A 57 0.18 -11.57 19.30
N VAL A 58 0.57 -12.85 19.38
CA VAL A 58 -0.33 -14.00 19.25
C VAL A 58 -0.16 -14.88 20.47
N GLU A 59 -1.24 -15.22 21.14
CA GLU A 59 -1.22 -16.09 22.29
C GLU A 59 -0.59 -17.45 21.94
N GLY A 60 0.32 -17.94 22.78
CA GLY A 60 1.03 -19.19 22.56
C GLY A 60 2.15 -19.13 21.50
N ARG A 61 2.47 -17.96 20.94
CA ARG A 61 3.63 -17.75 20.06
C ARG A 61 4.59 -16.74 20.67
N ASP A 62 5.87 -17.06 20.64
CA ASP A 62 6.89 -16.12 21.10
C ASP A 62 7.10 -14.98 20.11
N GLY A 63 7.24 -13.76 20.64
CA GLY A 63 7.60 -12.56 19.90
C GLY A 63 6.45 -11.87 19.18
N ILE A 64 6.81 -10.78 18.49
CA ILE A 64 5.88 -9.89 17.81
C ILE A 64 6.03 -10.07 16.30
N VAL A 65 4.92 -10.32 15.61
CA VAL A 65 4.89 -10.66 14.19
C VAL A 65 4.06 -9.68 13.37
N PRO A 66 4.36 -9.45 12.06
CA PRO A 66 3.54 -8.60 11.22
C PRO A 66 2.24 -9.30 10.80
N SER A 67 1.09 -8.74 11.17
CA SER A 67 -0.23 -9.30 10.89
C SER A 67 -0.55 -9.42 9.39
N CYS A 68 0.07 -8.60 8.54
CA CYS A 68 -0.14 -8.68 7.09
C CYS A 68 0.42 -9.97 6.45
N THR A 69 1.36 -10.65 7.11
CA THR A 69 1.95 -11.93 6.64
C THR A 69 1.49 -13.14 7.46
N LEU A 70 0.83 -12.90 8.58
CA LEU A 70 0.30 -13.93 9.46
C LEU A 70 -1.06 -14.40 8.96
N LYS A 71 -1.23 -15.70 8.77
CA LYS A 71 -2.49 -16.30 8.32
C LYS A 71 -3.38 -16.66 9.48
N ALA A 72 -4.71 -16.50 9.29
CA ALA A 72 -5.71 -16.88 10.26
C ALA A 72 -5.81 -18.40 10.38
N GLU A 73 -5.78 -18.90 11.59
CA GLU A 73 -5.91 -20.29 11.98
C GLU A 73 -6.97 -20.40 13.10
N GLU A 74 -7.66 -21.55 13.21
CA GLU A 74 -8.70 -21.76 14.20
C GLU A 74 -8.20 -21.52 15.64
N GLY A 75 -8.98 -20.80 16.42
CA GLY A 75 -8.70 -20.53 17.84
C GLY A 75 -7.61 -19.49 18.10
N MET A 76 -7.07 -18.83 17.05
CA MET A 76 -6.00 -17.83 17.21
C MET A 76 -6.49 -16.63 18.01
N ALA A 77 -5.76 -16.26 19.08
CA ALA A 77 -5.98 -15.04 19.84
C ALA A 77 -4.86 -14.03 19.58
N VAL A 78 -5.23 -12.83 19.14
CA VAL A 78 -4.33 -11.77 18.67
C VAL A 78 -4.53 -10.52 19.50
N THR A 79 -3.42 -9.95 19.97
CA THR A 79 -3.37 -8.66 20.67
C THR A 79 -2.72 -7.62 19.76
N THR A 80 -3.44 -6.54 19.48
CA THR A 80 -2.95 -5.47 18.58
C THR A 80 -2.28 -4.32 19.33
N ARG A 81 -2.42 -4.25 20.64
CA ARG A 81 -1.88 -3.19 21.50
C ARG A 81 -1.25 -3.76 22.76
N SER A 82 0.02 -3.52 22.94
CA SER A 82 0.75 -3.67 24.19
C SER A 82 1.81 -2.58 24.30
N PRO A 83 2.37 -2.32 25.48
CA PRO A 83 3.45 -1.34 25.63
C PRO A 83 4.65 -1.61 24.70
N GLU A 84 4.95 -2.88 24.47
CA GLU A 84 6.04 -3.29 23.58
C GLU A 84 5.69 -3.07 22.09
N ILE A 85 4.47 -3.42 21.68
CA ILE A 85 3.98 -3.14 20.32
C ILE A 85 4.03 -1.64 20.02
N GLU A 86 3.55 -0.82 20.95
CA GLU A 86 3.54 0.64 20.79
C GLU A 86 4.95 1.21 20.72
N ARG A 87 5.86 0.73 21.56
CA ARG A 87 7.28 1.11 21.56
C ARG A 87 7.95 0.77 20.22
N LEU A 88 7.71 -0.42 19.68
CA LEU A 88 8.31 -0.88 18.44
C LEU A 88 7.70 -0.17 17.21
N ARG A 89 6.40 0.09 17.20
CA ARG A 89 5.76 0.90 16.15
C ARG A 89 6.30 2.33 16.12
N MET A 90 6.45 2.94 17.29
CA MET A 90 7.05 4.27 17.44
C MET A 90 8.45 4.29 16.84
N LEU A 91 9.32 3.35 17.24
CA LEU A 91 10.68 3.25 16.72
C LEU A 91 10.70 3.04 15.19
N ALA A 92 9.86 2.14 14.68
CA ALA A 92 9.80 1.88 13.24
C ALA A 92 9.32 3.12 12.45
N LEU A 93 8.35 3.88 12.99
CA LEU A 93 7.90 5.13 12.37
C LEU A 93 8.98 6.21 12.41
N GLU A 94 9.68 6.38 13.53
CA GLU A 94 10.80 7.32 13.64
C GLU A 94 11.93 7.01 12.65
N LEU A 95 12.24 5.72 12.42
CA LEU A 95 13.21 5.29 11.41
C LEU A 95 12.75 5.63 9.98
N LEU A 96 11.46 5.48 9.67
CA LEU A 96 10.91 5.90 8.38
C LEU A 96 10.99 7.42 8.20
N LEU A 97 10.70 8.18 9.25
CA LEU A 97 10.74 9.64 9.24
C LEU A 97 12.16 10.19 9.16
N ALA A 98 13.15 9.51 9.72
CA ALA A 98 14.56 9.92 9.66
C ALA A 98 15.12 10.08 8.24
N GLY A 99 14.48 9.45 7.25
CA GLY A 99 14.81 9.60 5.82
C GLY A 99 13.74 10.32 5.00
N HIS A 100 12.76 10.96 5.64
CA HIS A 100 11.64 11.62 4.96
C HIS A 100 11.66 13.12 5.23
N PRO A 101 11.43 14.01 4.23
CA PRO A 101 11.38 15.45 4.45
C PRO A 101 10.27 15.85 5.43
N GLU A 102 10.55 16.82 6.28
CA GLU A 102 9.61 17.37 7.29
C GLU A 102 8.73 18.52 6.75
N ASP A 103 8.66 18.66 5.42
CA ASP A 103 7.95 19.75 4.73
C ASP A 103 6.48 19.43 4.42
N CYS A 104 5.79 18.72 5.32
CA CYS A 104 4.42 18.27 5.08
C CYS A 104 3.46 19.38 4.64
N SER A 105 3.57 20.58 5.23
CA SER A 105 2.70 21.72 4.90
C SER A 105 2.83 22.20 3.45
N THR A 106 3.98 21.99 2.82
CA THR A 106 4.26 22.35 1.41
C THR A 106 4.25 21.14 0.47
N CYS A 107 4.14 19.93 1.03
CA CYS A 107 4.15 18.69 0.27
C CYS A 107 2.93 18.61 -0.67
N PRO A 108 3.12 18.23 -1.95
CA PRO A 108 2.00 17.99 -2.88
C PRO A 108 1.00 16.95 -2.39
N LYS A 109 1.43 16.00 -1.52
CA LYS A 109 0.59 14.94 -0.95
C LYS A 109 -0.10 15.32 0.37
N TYR A 110 -0.02 16.58 0.78
CA TYR A 110 -0.67 17.07 2.01
C TYR A 110 -2.17 16.79 2.01
N GLY A 111 -2.68 16.24 3.12
CA GLY A 111 -4.10 15.90 3.27
C GLY A 111 -4.50 14.56 2.64
N ASN A 112 -3.62 13.93 1.86
CA ASN A 112 -3.85 12.63 1.21
C ASN A 112 -2.60 11.73 1.29
N CYS A 113 -1.99 11.63 2.46
CA CYS A 113 -0.78 10.88 2.69
C CYS A 113 -0.97 9.89 3.83
N GLU A 114 -0.86 8.59 3.54
CA GLU A 114 -1.00 7.53 4.55
C GLU A 114 0.08 7.63 5.64
N LEU A 115 1.27 8.15 5.31
CA LEU A 115 2.32 8.39 6.32
C LEU A 115 1.88 9.48 7.32
N GLN A 116 1.21 10.55 6.87
CA GLN A 116 0.65 11.57 7.78
C GLN A 116 -0.41 10.98 8.72
N THR A 117 -1.26 10.10 8.21
CA THR A 117 -2.25 9.39 9.05
C THR A 117 -1.57 8.56 10.13
N LEU A 118 -0.48 7.86 9.79
CA LEU A 118 0.31 7.11 10.77
C LEU A 118 0.99 8.01 11.82
N ILE A 119 1.54 9.17 11.39
CA ILE A 119 2.13 10.15 12.30
C ILE A 119 1.09 10.65 13.31
N GLN A 120 -0.11 10.95 12.85
CA GLN A 120 -1.21 11.40 13.72
C GLN A 120 -1.67 10.29 14.68
N TYR A 121 -1.73 9.06 14.21
CA TYR A 121 -2.20 7.92 15.01
C TYR A 121 -1.19 7.46 16.07
N ILE A 122 0.10 7.39 15.72
CA ILE A 122 1.16 6.85 16.60
C ILE A 122 1.77 7.97 17.46
N GLY A 123 1.83 9.21 16.98
CA GLY A 123 2.37 10.35 17.72
C GLY A 123 3.88 10.27 18.00
N PRO A 124 4.74 10.08 16.98
CA PRO A 124 6.16 9.93 17.18
C PRO A 124 6.78 11.20 17.78
N LYS A 125 7.83 11.03 18.60
CA LYS A 125 8.64 12.13 19.07
C LYS A 125 9.55 12.59 17.94
N THR A 126 9.24 13.73 17.33
CA THR A 126 10.07 14.31 16.27
C THR A 126 11.44 14.73 16.80
N GLY A 127 12.47 14.67 15.97
CA GLY A 127 13.84 15.15 16.28
C GLY A 127 14.72 14.18 17.07
N ARG A 128 14.23 13.01 17.49
CA ARG A 128 15.04 12.01 18.20
C ARG A 128 16.10 11.38 17.30
N LEU A 129 15.76 11.12 16.05
CA LEU A 129 16.68 10.65 15.03
C LEU A 129 17.02 11.79 14.07
N LYS A 130 18.29 11.92 13.73
CA LYS A 130 18.71 12.93 12.75
C LYS A 130 18.18 12.58 11.39
N MET A 131 17.55 13.55 10.73
CA MET A 131 17.09 13.40 9.35
C MET A 131 18.28 13.24 8.41
N ARG A 132 18.21 12.26 7.53
CA ARG A 132 19.17 12.05 6.45
C ARG A 132 18.61 12.62 5.16
N VAL A 133 19.22 13.65 4.63
CA VAL A 133 18.87 14.18 3.31
C VAL A 133 19.36 13.22 2.24
N LYS A 134 18.45 12.65 1.44
CA LYS A 134 18.78 11.71 0.36
C LYS A 134 19.42 12.39 -0.86
N GLY A 135 19.06 13.63 -1.15
CA GLY A 135 19.66 14.43 -2.22
C GLY A 135 19.34 13.97 -3.66
N PHE A 136 18.26 13.23 -3.85
CA PHE A 136 17.82 12.84 -5.20
C PHE A 136 17.21 14.04 -5.94
N LYS A 137 17.53 14.16 -7.24
CA LYS A 137 16.82 15.11 -8.10
C LYS A 137 15.46 14.50 -8.50
N PRO A 138 14.33 15.18 -8.25
CA PRO A 138 13.04 14.73 -8.73
C PRO A 138 13.04 14.56 -10.26
N GLN A 139 12.48 13.46 -10.75
CA GLN A 139 12.33 13.21 -12.17
C GLN A 139 10.97 13.73 -12.64
N GLU A 140 10.97 14.87 -13.30
CA GLU A 140 9.76 15.56 -13.82
C GLU A 140 9.66 15.56 -15.34
N ASN A 141 10.67 15.05 -16.04
CA ASN A 141 10.74 14.98 -17.50
C ASN A 141 9.80 13.92 -18.12
N ASN A 142 9.04 13.23 -17.31
CA ASN A 142 7.99 12.31 -17.70
C ASN A 142 6.69 13.07 -18.02
N PRO A 143 5.90 12.70 -19.03
CA PRO A 143 4.69 13.43 -19.40
C PRO A 143 3.59 13.41 -18.33
N LEU A 144 3.43 12.32 -17.58
CA LEU A 144 2.30 12.09 -16.68
C LEU A 144 2.69 11.97 -15.20
N ILE A 145 3.91 11.55 -14.90
CA ILE A 145 4.30 11.12 -13.55
C ILE A 145 5.48 11.95 -13.06
N VAL A 146 5.41 12.38 -11.81
CA VAL A 146 6.55 12.90 -11.05
C VAL A 146 7.10 11.79 -10.17
N HIS A 147 8.41 11.60 -10.16
CA HIS A 147 9.09 10.62 -9.32
C HIS A 147 10.12 11.31 -8.43
N ASP A 148 9.77 11.53 -7.16
CA ASP A 148 10.60 12.18 -6.14
C ASP A 148 11.04 11.18 -5.06
N MET A 149 12.25 10.65 -5.21
CA MET A 149 12.80 9.65 -4.29
C MET A 149 13.13 10.18 -2.90
N ASN A 150 13.19 11.48 -2.69
CA ASN A 150 13.39 12.05 -1.36
C ASN A 150 12.24 11.70 -0.43
N ARG A 151 11.02 11.53 -0.97
CA ARG A 151 9.79 11.19 -0.25
C ARG A 151 9.53 9.69 -0.12
N CYS A 152 10.44 8.85 -0.64
CA CYS A 152 10.27 7.42 -0.64
C CYS A 152 10.54 6.80 0.75
N VAL A 153 9.61 6.00 1.24
CA VAL A 153 9.72 5.22 2.48
C VAL A 153 10.02 3.73 2.22
N LEU A 154 10.41 3.39 0.99
CA LEU A 154 10.78 2.04 0.57
C LEU A 154 9.72 0.95 0.87
N CYS A 155 8.46 1.32 0.89
CA CYS A 155 7.35 0.39 1.18
C CYS A 155 7.14 -0.69 0.09
N GLY A 156 7.71 -0.51 -1.10
CA GLY A 156 7.66 -1.46 -2.20
C GLY A 156 6.30 -1.63 -2.89
N ARG A 157 5.27 -0.87 -2.55
CA ARG A 157 3.97 -0.98 -3.20
C ARG A 157 4.06 -0.75 -4.72
N CYS A 158 4.78 0.29 -5.16
CA CYS A 158 4.93 0.61 -6.59
C CYS A 158 5.68 -0.47 -7.36
N VAL A 159 6.71 -1.09 -6.78
CA VAL A 159 7.44 -2.21 -7.37
C VAL A 159 6.51 -3.41 -7.56
N ARG A 160 5.77 -3.79 -6.50
CA ARG A 160 4.81 -4.88 -6.56
C ARG A 160 3.66 -4.59 -7.52
N ALA A 161 3.09 -3.40 -7.51
CA ALA A 161 2.03 -3.02 -8.45
C ALA A 161 2.50 -3.11 -9.91
N CYS A 162 3.72 -2.64 -10.21
CA CYS A 162 4.30 -2.74 -11.53
C CYS A 162 4.50 -4.21 -11.97
N ASN A 163 4.87 -5.07 -11.02
CA ASN A 163 5.12 -6.48 -11.27
C ASN A 163 3.84 -7.33 -11.24
N GLU A 164 3.07 -7.24 -10.14
CA GLU A 164 1.95 -8.15 -9.86
C GLU A 164 0.67 -7.73 -10.61
N LEU A 165 0.34 -6.43 -10.61
CA LEU A 165 -0.88 -5.95 -11.25
C LEU A 165 -0.72 -5.75 -12.76
N ARG A 166 0.47 -5.38 -13.22
CA ARG A 166 0.71 -4.99 -14.62
C ARG A 166 1.66 -5.91 -15.38
N GLY A 167 2.51 -6.68 -14.70
CA GLY A 167 3.47 -7.59 -15.30
C GLY A 167 4.61 -6.90 -16.07
N VAL A 168 4.72 -5.56 -15.98
CA VAL A 168 5.69 -4.76 -16.77
C VAL A 168 7.09 -4.77 -16.16
N LYS A 169 7.19 -4.85 -14.84
CA LYS A 169 8.46 -4.97 -14.08
C LYS A 169 9.47 -3.84 -14.28
N VAL A 170 9.02 -2.65 -14.64
CA VAL A 170 9.88 -1.48 -14.89
C VAL A 170 10.47 -0.92 -13.61
N LEU A 171 9.65 -0.84 -12.54
CA LEU A 171 10.11 -0.35 -11.25
C LEU A 171 10.72 -1.48 -10.42
N GLN A 172 11.92 -1.25 -9.90
CA GLN A 172 12.68 -2.21 -9.10
C GLN A 172 13.42 -1.49 -7.98
N TYR A 173 13.81 -2.24 -6.95
CA TYR A 173 14.79 -1.74 -5.99
C TYR A 173 16.17 -1.68 -6.64
N GLN A 174 16.79 -0.53 -6.51
CA GLN A 174 18.14 -0.25 -6.99
C GLN A 174 19.03 0.09 -5.80
N LYS A 175 20.33 -0.12 -5.95
CA LYS A 175 21.33 0.29 -4.98
C LYS A 175 22.33 1.25 -5.64
N LYS A 176 22.62 2.33 -4.98
CA LYS A 176 23.71 3.23 -5.34
C LYS A 176 24.52 3.50 -4.06
N GLU A 177 25.75 3.00 -4.03
CA GLU A 177 26.59 3.02 -2.82
C GLU A 177 25.85 2.36 -1.63
N LEU A 178 25.61 3.10 -0.57
CA LEU A 178 24.89 2.64 0.64
C LEU A 178 23.38 2.92 0.60
N GLU A 179 22.88 3.54 -0.49
CA GLU A 179 21.48 3.92 -0.59
C GLU A 179 20.67 2.93 -1.42
N THR A 180 19.53 2.55 -0.88
CA THR A 180 18.50 1.81 -1.62
C THR A 180 17.44 2.82 -2.09
N PHE A 181 17.02 2.69 -3.34
CA PHE A 181 15.96 3.50 -3.92
C PHE A 181 15.11 2.68 -4.89
N VAL A 182 13.96 3.21 -5.27
CA VAL A 182 13.11 2.61 -6.32
C VAL A 182 13.37 3.36 -7.62
N GLY A 183 13.67 2.63 -8.66
CA GLY A 183 13.94 3.20 -9.98
C GLY A 183 13.79 2.16 -11.08
N THR A 184 14.10 2.59 -12.29
CA THR A 184 14.18 1.73 -13.47
C THR A 184 15.53 1.01 -13.54
N LEU A 185 15.58 -0.11 -14.21
CA LEU A 185 16.83 -0.82 -14.46
C LEU A 185 17.84 0.11 -15.20
N HIS A 186 19.08 0.16 -14.71
CA HIS A 186 20.15 1.03 -15.22
C HIS A 186 19.85 2.53 -15.14
N GLY A 187 18.92 2.98 -14.31
CA GLY A 187 18.60 4.40 -14.13
C GLY A 187 17.99 5.08 -15.35
N ARG A 188 17.48 4.31 -16.31
CA ARG A 188 16.80 4.85 -17.51
C ARG A 188 15.57 5.66 -17.11
N LEU A 189 15.19 6.62 -17.94
CA LEU A 189 13.92 7.32 -17.76
C LEU A 189 12.75 6.34 -17.93
N LEU A 190 11.62 6.61 -17.27
CA LEU A 190 10.42 5.78 -17.42
C LEU A 190 9.98 5.64 -18.90
N MET A 191 10.17 6.69 -19.70
CA MET A 191 9.88 6.66 -21.15
C MET A 191 10.77 5.66 -21.91
N ASP A 192 12.02 5.52 -21.50
CA ASP A 192 13.03 4.68 -22.15
C ASP A 192 13.07 3.25 -21.56
N ALA A 193 12.27 2.99 -20.55
CA ALA A 193 12.27 1.75 -19.76
C ALA A 193 11.00 0.91 -19.98
N ASP A 194 10.36 0.99 -21.15
CA ASP A 194 9.13 0.27 -21.51
C ASP A 194 7.94 0.51 -20.55
N CYS A 195 7.93 1.65 -19.84
CA CYS A 195 6.82 2.02 -18.98
C CYS A 195 5.56 2.25 -19.82
N ARG A 196 4.47 1.61 -19.40
CA ARG A 196 3.15 1.72 -20.05
C ARG A 196 2.32 2.90 -19.54
N PHE A 197 2.86 3.73 -18.64
CA PHE A 197 2.16 4.87 -18.01
C PHE A 197 0.77 4.52 -17.45
N CYS A 198 0.61 3.31 -16.97
CA CYS A 198 -0.67 2.77 -16.47
C CYS A 198 -1.14 3.36 -15.15
N GLY A 199 -0.32 4.17 -14.46
CA GLY A 199 -0.65 4.82 -13.20
C GLY A 199 -0.72 3.91 -11.95
N ALA A 200 -0.59 2.59 -12.08
CA ALA A 200 -0.72 1.68 -10.94
C ALA A 200 0.25 2.00 -9.78
N CYS A 201 1.47 2.45 -10.10
CA CYS A 201 2.46 2.86 -9.10
C CYS A 201 2.08 4.18 -8.40
N VAL A 202 1.39 5.08 -9.09
CA VAL A 202 0.83 6.33 -8.53
C VAL A 202 -0.28 6.00 -7.54
N GLU A 203 -1.22 5.14 -7.94
CA GLU A 203 -2.40 4.77 -7.15
C GLU A 203 -2.02 4.13 -5.81
N VAL A 204 -1.03 3.24 -5.81
CA VAL A 204 -0.64 2.52 -4.59
C VAL A 204 0.41 3.25 -3.74
N CYS A 205 0.95 4.39 -4.19
CA CYS A 205 1.99 5.10 -3.46
C CYS A 205 1.40 5.77 -2.21
N PRO A 206 1.83 5.39 -0.99
CA PRO A 206 1.27 5.95 0.24
C PRO A 206 1.80 7.35 0.58
N THR A 207 2.85 7.78 -0.12
CA THR A 207 3.49 9.08 0.07
C THR A 207 3.58 9.86 -1.25
N GLY A 208 4.18 11.02 -1.28
CA GLY A 208 4.34 11.83 -2.49
C GLY A 208 5.50 11.44 -3.41
N THR A 209 6.05 10.22 -3.28
CA THR A 209 7.18 9.74 -4.08
C THR A 209 6.87 9.63 -5.56
N ILE A 210 5.80 8.91 -5.86
CA ILE A 210 5.27 8.76 -7.23
C ILE A 210 3.88 9.36 -7.23
N ARG A 211 3.67 10.37 -8.06
CA ARG A 211 2.40 11.08 -8.15
C ARG A 211 2.09 11.47 -9.58
N ASP A 212 0.83 11.68 -9.87
CA ASP A 212 0.38 12.26 -11.12
C ASP A 212 0.78 13.75 -11.17
N LYS A 213 1.21 14.25 -12.32
CA LYS A 213 1.51 15.68 -12.51
C LYS A 213 0.29 16.58 -12.35
N MET A 214 -0.88 16.06 -12.66
CA MET A 214 -2.16 16.76 -12.56
C MET A 214 -2.82 16.64 -11.19
N GLU A 215 -2.22 15.86 -10.25
CA GLU A 215 -2.76 15.67 -8.89
C GLU A 215 -2.81 16.99 -8.14
N GLN A 216 -4.01 17.41 -7.78
CA GLN A 216 -4.23 18.58 -6.95
C GLN A 216 -4.08 18.23 -5.47
N ARG A 217 -3.70 19.21 -4.67
CA ARG A 217 -3.57 19.05 -3.21
C ARG A 217 -4.89 18.62 -2.59
N GLY A 218 -4.86 17.54 -1.82
CA GLY A 218 -5.99 17.12 -0.97
C GLY A 218 -6.94 16.11 -1.58
N THR A 219 -6.85 15.78 -2.88
CA THR A 219 -7.78 14.83 -3.51
C THR A 219 -7.04 13.67 -4.16
N LYS A 220 -7.22 12.48 -3.62
CA LYS A 220 -6.74 11.23 -4.23
C LYS A 220 -7.63 10.79 -5.40
N GLU A 221 -8.88 11.22 -5.41
CA GLU A 221 -9.89 10.83 -6.38
C GLU A 221 -9.65 11.44 -7.77
N GLU A 222 -8.95 12.58 -7.83
CA GLU A 222 -8.60 13.29 -9.06
C GLU A 222 -7.22 12.90 -9.60
N ALA A 223 -6.42 12.14 -8.84
CA ALA A 223 -5.16 11.57 -9.33
C ALA A 223 -5.47 10.44 -10.32
N ALA A 224 -5.49 10.79 -11.55
CA ALA A 224 -6.01 9.94 -12.59
C ALA A 224 -4.98 8.92 -13.07
N VAL A 225 -5.10 7.70 -12.63
CA VAL A 225 -4.76 6.57 -13.51
C VAL A 225 -5.52 6.82 -14.81
N PRO A 226 -4.86 7.01 -15.99
CA PRO A 226 -5.52 7.47 -17.21
C PRO A 226 -6.79 6.69 -17.56
N CYS A 227 -6.79 5.38 -17.39
CA CYS A 227 -7.96 4.55 -17.66
C CYS A 227 -9.10 4.75 -16.64
N ARG A 228 -8.81 5.13 -15.39
CA ARG A 228 -9.81 5.47 -14.39
C ARG A 228 -10.38 6.87 -14.62
N ALA A 229 -9.53 7.83 -14.97
CA ALA A 229 -9.96 9.20 -15.29
C ALA A 229 -10.83 9.26 -16.53
N ALA A 230 -10.47 8.49 -17.55
CA ALA A 230 -11.25 8.39 -18.80
C ALA A 230 -12.57 7.62 -18.59
N CYS A 231 -12.71 6.83 -17.53
CA CYS A 231 -13.93 6.10 -17.23
C CYS A 231 -14.95 7.02 -16.54
N PRO A 232 -16.13 7.27 -17.10
CA PRO A 232 -17.16 8.12 -16.47
C PRO A 232 -17.59 7.62 -15.09
N ALA A 233 -17.49 6.31 -14.83
CA ALA A 233 -17.82 5.69 -13.57
C ALA A 233 -16.64 5.58 -12.61
N HIS A 234 -15.44 6.04 -12.98
CA HIS A 234 -14.20 5.93 -12.21
C HIS A 234 -13.95 4.51 -11.68
N THR A 235 -14.24 3.50 -12.53
CA THR A 235 -14.08 2.09 -12.18
C THR A 235 -12.61 1.75 -11.93
N GLU A 236 -12.34 0.89 -10.95
CA GLU A 236 -11.01 0.39 -10.60
C GLU A 236 -10.48 -0.61 -11.66
N ILE A 237 -10.20 -0.09 -12.86
CA ILE A 237 -9.82 -0.90 -14.04
C ILE A 237 -8.61 -1.80 -13.78
N PRO A 238 -7.49 -1.34 -13.17
CA PRO A 238 -6.36 -2.20 -12.88
C PRO A 238 -6.71 -3.38 -11.96
N ARG A 239 -7.65 -3.16 -11.01
CA ARG A 239 -8.06 -4.17 -10.03
C ARG A 239 -8.89 -5.28 -10.68
N TYR A 240 -9.90 -4.96 -11.48
CA TYR A 240 -10.69 -6.01 -12.13
C TYR A 240 -9.90 -6.77 -13.19
N ILE A 241 -9.00 -6.10 -13.93
CA ILE A 241 -8.12 -6.77 -14.90
C ILE A 241 -7.22 -7.82 -14.23
N ARG A 242 -6.73 -7.53 -13.01
CA ARG A 242 -5.98 -8.50 -12.22
C ARG A 242 -6.81 -9.75 -11.95
N PHE A 243 -8.03 -9.61 -11.45
CA PHE A 243 -8.91 -10.76 -11.19
C PHE A 243 -9.23 -11.55 -12.45
N VAL A 244 -9.41 -10.88 -13.59
CA VAL A 244 -9.56 -11.58 -14.89
C VAL A 244 -8.31 -12.39 -15.23
N LYS A 245 -7.11 -11.83 -15.03
CA LYS A 245 -5.84 -12.54 -15.23
C LYS A 245 -5.68 -13.76 -14.32
N GLU A 246 -6.18 -13.68 -13.09
CA GLU A 246 -6.18 -14.77 -12.11
C GLU A 246 -7.31 -15.79 -12.36
N GLY A 247 -8.14 -15.60 -13.39
CA GLY A 247 -9.29 -16.45 -13.69
C GLY A 247 -10.48 -16.26 -12.75
N ASN A 248 -10.42 -15.26 -11.85
CA ASN A 248 -11.48 -14.97 -10.89
C ASN A 248 -12.47 -13.95 -11.46
N CYS A 249 -13.33 -14.41 -12.36
CA CYS A 249 -14.32 -13.56 -13.03
C CYS A 249 -15.37 -12.97 -12.07
N ASP A 250 -15.71 -13.68 -11.01
CA ASP A 250 -16.70 -13.21 -10.02
C ASP A 250 -16.16 -12.02 -9.22
N ALA A 251 -14.91 -12.09 -8.76
CA ALA A 251 -14.26 -10.98 -8.11
C ALA A 251 -14.06 -9.78 -9.06
N ALA A 252 -13.73 -10.01 -10.32
CA ALA A 252 -13.65 -8.96 -11.33
C ALA A 252 -15.00 -8.26 -11.53
N ALA A 253 -16.09 -9.02 -11.63
CA ALA A 253 -17.45 -8.51 -11.75
C ALA A 253 -17.86 -7.72 -10.49
N ALA A 254 -17.48 -8.18 -9.29
CA ALA A 254 -17.74 -7.47 -8.04
C ALA A 254 -17.10 -6.09 -8.03
N VAL A 255 -15.81 -5.97 -8.43
CA VAL A 255 -15.11 -4.69 -8.54
C VAL A 255 -15.81 -3.73 -9.51
N ILE A 256 -16.27 -4.22 -10.64
CA ILE A 256 -17.02 -3.39 -11.61
C ILE A 256 -18.32 -2.89 -10.97
N ARG A 257 -19.05 -3.76 -10.28
CA ARG A 257 -20.32 -3.42 -9.62
C ARG A 257 -20.19 -2.43 -8.47
N GLU A 258 -19.03 -2.27 -7.86
CA GLU A 258 -18.77 -1.23 -6.84
C GLU A 258 -19.10 0.18 -7.35
N LYS A 259 -18.92 0.43 -8.65
CA LYS A 259 -19.11 1.75 -9.28
C LYS A 259 -20.18 1.75 -10.39
N VAL A 260 -20.49 0.59 -10.94
CA VAL A 260 -21.40 0.42 -12.07
C VAL A 260 -22.51 -0.58 -11.70
N PRO A 261 -23.68 -0.10 -11.23
CA PRO A 261 -24.77 -0.98 -10.79
C PRO A 261 -25.30 -1.90 -11.90
N PHE A 262 -25.24 -1.44 -13.15
CA PHE A 262 -25.76 -2.18 -14.31
C PHE A 262 -24.67 -2.37 -15.38
N PRO A 263 -23.63 -3.19 -15.13
CA PRO A 263 -22.49 -3.31 -16.02
C PRO A 263 -22.83 -3.87 -17.39
N LYS A 264 -23.86 -4.71 -17.51
CA LYS A 264 -24.31 -5.23 -18.82
C LYS A 264 -24.85 -4.15 -19.74
N SER A 265 -25.53 -3.14 -19.21
CA SER A 265 -26.11 -2.05 -20.01
C SER A 265 -25.07 -1.03 -20.50
N LEU A 266 -23.90 -0.98 -19.85
CA LEU A 266 -22.81 -0.05 -20.20
C LEU A 266 -21.69 -0.73 -21.01
N GLY A 267 -21.74 -2.03 -21.19
CA GLY A 267 -20.74 -2.83 -21.91
C GLY A 267 -21.09 -3.09 -23.38
N TYR A 268 -22.14 -2.48 -23.90
CA TYR A 268 -22.55 -2.55 -25.32
C TYR A 268 -22.21 -1.27 -26.06
#